data_65697d4d4015f66504d4058f3f946d40
#
_entry.id   65697d4d4015f66504d4058f3f946d40
#
_cell.length_a   1.000
_cell.length_b   1.000
_cell.length_c   1.000
_cell.angle_alpha   90.00
_cell.angle_beta   90.00
_cell.angle_gamma   90.00
#
_symmetry.space_group_name_H-M   'P 1'
#
loop_
_entity.id
_entity.type
_entity.pdbx_description
1 polymer ?
#
loop_
_entity_poly.entity_id
_entity_poly.type
_entity_poly.pdbx_seq_one_letter_code
_entity_poly.pdbx_strand_id
1 'polypeptide(L)'
;MRKILGLGGVTTDQIGLVDHIPGTDEVIRLQDYRVEQGGMAATALVAASRLGAQTEFLGAVGDDANGPRALERFAAEGVITTSVQVLAGRRSAFSFILVESHCGKRTIIHEPGVQRDRTLEIPQEDVGKILSGVGYLHLDGFWMDTAVDLAKQAKQMGIQITLDIGQNQRDPKIEILLGLADYVIPSLPFARRFTNSDGVQQAAEALLGYGARAVIQTLGERGAFVLEKGGHSFSVPAFPVQVVDTTGAGDSFHGGFLFALSRNYALREAVVFASAVAAVKCTRLGGQSGLPSFQRVRAFLADRGTDLP
;
A
#
# COMPACT_ATOMS: atom_id res chain seq x y z
N MET A 1 20.68 4.09 -4.30
CA MET A 1 19.41 3.48 -3.84
C MET A 1 18.74 2.85 -5.06
N ARG A 2 18.23 1.62 -4.95
CA ARG A 2 17.54 0.96 -6.07
C ARG A 2 16.13 1.52 -6.20
N LYS A 3 15.63 1.66 -7.43
CA LYS A 3 14.29 2.17 -7.74
C LYS A 3 13.20 1.20 -7.22
N ILE A 4 12.11 1.75 -6.71
CA ILE A 4 10.90 1.01 -6.33
C ILE A 4 9.87 1.22 -7.43
N LEU A 5 9.43 0.14 -8.06
CA LEU A 5 8.33 0.13 -9.03
C LEU A 5 7.08 -0.42 -8.36
N GLY A 6 5.96 0.27 -8.45
CA GLY A 6 4.66 -0.22 -7.99
C GLY A 6 3.71 -0.42 -9.15
N LEU A 7 3.17 -1.63 -9.31
CA LEU A 7 2.04 -1.91 -10.19
C LEU A 7 0.78 -2.03 -9.36
N GLY A 8 -0.21 -1.18 -9.64
CA GLY A 8 -1.46 -1.23 -8.89
C GLY A 8 -2.47 -0.15 -9.22
N GLY A 9 -3.34 0.10 -8.23
CA GLY A 9 -4.41 1.06 -8.36
C GLY A 9 -4.04 2.46 -7.89
N VAL A 10 -4.66 3.46 -8.53
CA VAL A 10 -4.71 4.85 -8.09
C VAL A 10 -6.15 5.33 -8.09
N THR A 11 -6.59 6.00 -7.03
CA THR A 11 -7.97 6.47 -6.87
C THR A 11 -8.03 7.95 -6.57
N THR A 12 -9.15 8.59 -6.92
CA THR A 12 -9.51 9.90 -6.37
C THR A 12 -10.50 9.66 -5.22
N ASP A 13 -10.09 9.99 -4.00
CA ASP A 13 -10.86 9.77 -2.78
C ASP A 13 -11.56 11.07 -2.36
N GLN A 14 -12.88 11.04 -2.27
CA GLN A 14 -13.71 12.09 -1.68
C GLN A 14 -13.96 11.71 -0.21
N ILE A 15 -13.28 12.43 0.70
CA ILE A 15 -13.21 12.08 2.12
C ILE A 15 -14.05 13.07 2.92
N GLY A 16 -15.06 12.55 3.62
CA GLY A 16 -15.88 13.31 4.55
C GLY A 16 -15.61 12.88 6.00
N LEU A 17 -15.30 13.85 6.87
CA LEU A 17 -15.28 13.63 8.31
C LEU A 17 -16.71 13.81 8.85
N VAL A 18 -17.23 12.81 9.55
CA VAL A 18 -18.60 12.75 10.07
C VAL A 18 -18.60 12.40 11.56
N ASP A 19 -19.68 12.71 12.24
CA ASP A 19 -19.87 12.27 13.62
C ASP A 19 -20.08 10.76 13.70
N HIS A 20 -20.91 10.23 12.80
CA HIS A 20 -21.19 8.80 12.66
C HIS A 20 -21.51 8.47 11.20
N ILE A 21 -21.43 7.18 10.83
CA ILE A 21 -21.85 6.71 9.50
C ILE A 21 -23.39 6.75 9.43
N PRO A 22 -23.99 7.51 8.47
CA PRO A 22 -25.43 7.66 8.42
C PRO A 22 -26.14 6.35 8.09
N GLY A 23 -27.31 6.14 8.72
CA GLY A 23 -28.23 5.10 8.38
C GLY A 23 -29.09 5.44 7.15
N THR A 24 -30.04 4.55 6.82
CA THR A 24 -30.99 4.79 5.71
C THR A 24 -31.87 6.01 6.04
N ASP A 25 -32.09 6.87 5.05
CA ASP A 25 -32.92 8.10 5.14
C ASP A 25 -32.38 9.16 6.15
N GLU A 26 -31.15 9.01 6.64
CA GLU A 26 -30.53 9.96 7.54
C GLU A 26 -29.76 11.03 6.79
N VAL A 27 -29.89 12.29 7.22
CA VAL A 27 -29.13 13.43 6.70
C VAL A 27 -28.20 13.96 7.79
N ILE A 28 -26.90 13.90 7.54
CA ILE A 28 -25.89 14.40 8.47
C ILE A 28 -25.04 15.50 7.80
N ARG A 29 -24.29 16.26 8.62
CA ARG A 29 -23.36 17.26 8.13
C ARG A 29 -21.94 16.73 8.13
N LEU A 30 -21.18 17.09 7.08
CA LEU A 30 -19.74 16.90 7.08
C LEU A 30 -19.10 17.92 8.03
N GLN A 31 -18.18 17.47 8.88
CA GLN A 31 -17.34 18.30 9.73
C GLN A 31 -16.12 18.85 8.97
N ASP A 32 -15.56 18.05 8.06
CA ASP A 32 -14.50 18.41 7.11
C ASP A 32 -14.70 17.63 5.82
N TYR A 33 -14.20 18.17 4.69
CA TYR A 33 -14.26 17.52 3.39
C TYR A 33 -12.98 17.75 2.62
N ARG A 34 -12.46 16.68 1.99
CA ARG A 34 -11.24 16.72 1.18
C ARG A 34 -11.37 15.84 -0.04
N VAL A 35 -10.66 16.23 -1.09
CA VAL A 35 -10.42 15.39 -2.27
C VAL A 35 -8.93 15.14 -2.35
N GLU A 36 -8.55 13.87 -2.23
CA GLU A 36 -7.15 13.43 -2.25
C GLU A 36 -6.96 12.32 -3.29
N GLN A 37 -5.71 11.99 -3.56
CA GLN A 37 -5.39 10.77 -4.28
C GLN A 37 -5.15 9.63 -3.27
N GLY A 38 -5.63 8.45 -3.64
CA GLY A 38 -5.49 7.20 -2.89
C GLY A 38 -5.06 6.07 -3.81
N GLY A 39 -5.41 4.86 -3.41
CA GLY A 39 -4.95 3.61 -4.03
C GLY A 39 -3.78 3.00 -3.26
N MET A 40 -3.77 1.67 -3.13
CA MET A 40 -2.81 0.98 -2.26
C MET A 40 -1.37 1.19 -2.74
N ALA A 41 -1.03 0.75 -3.95
CA ALA A 41 0.32 0.95 -4.50
C ALA A 41 0.64 2.44 -4.68
N ALA A 42 -0.31 3.26 -5.12
CA ALA A 42 -0.12 4.70 -5.28
C ALA A 42 0.28 5.38 -3.97
N THR A 43 -0.43 5.11 -2.87
CA THR A 43 -0.13 5.67 -1.55
C THR A 43 1.19 5.14 -0.98
N ALA A 44 1.49 3.86 -1.18
CA ALA A 44 2.78 3.27 -0.78
C ALA A 44 3.96 3.95 -1.50
N LEU A 45 3.85 4.21 -2.81
CA LEU A 45 4.90 4.88 -3.57
C LEU A 45 5.07 6.34 -3.19
N VAL A 46 3.98 7.08 -2.96
CA VAL A 46 4.04 8.47 -2.45
C VAL A 46 4.69 8.49 -1.07
N ALA A 47 4.36 7.55 -0.18
CA ALA A 47 5.01 7.44 1.12
C ALA A 47 6.51 7.21 0.98
N ALA A 48 6.93 6.24 0.16
CA ALA A 48 8.34 5.94 -0.08
C ALA A 48 9.07 7.14 -0.73
N SER A 49 8.43 7.86 -1.67
CA SER A 49 9.00 9.04 -2.31
C SER A 49 9.25 10.18 -1.30
N ARG A 50 8.27 10.49 -0.43
CA ARG A 50 8.43 11.51 0.63
C ARG A 50 9.53 11.17 1.63
N LEU A 51 9.81 9.88 1.81
CA LEU A 51 10.93 9.39 2.63
C LEU A 51 12.27 9.52 1.89
N GLY A 52 12.27 9.75 0.57
CA GLY A 52 13.47 9.97 -0.25
C GLY A 52 13.85 8.79 -1.13
N ALA A 53 12.97 7.81 -1.36
CA ALA A 53 13.19 6.76 -2.35
C ALA A 53 12.89 7.26 -3.77
N GLN A 54 13.56 6.68 -4.76
CA GLN A 54 13.17 6.81 -6.16
C GLN A 54 12.02 5.84 -6.45
N THR A 55 10.86 6.36 -6.83
CA THR A 55 9.65 5.58 -7.04
C THR A 55 9.08 5.79 -8.44
N GLU A 56 8.50 4.74 -9.01
CA GLU A 56 7.80 4.78 -10.30
C GLU A 56 6.47 4.03 -10.17
N PHE A 57 5.39 4.62 -10.70
CA PHE A 57 4.07 3.99 -10.74
C PHE A 57 3.79 3.43 -12.13
N LEU A 58 3.38 2.17 -12.18
CA LEU A 58 2.87 1.46 -13.34
C LEU A 58 1.40 1.16 -13.11
N GLY A 59 0.55 1.53 -14.04
CA GLY A 59 -0.88 1.36 -13.95
C GLY A 59 -1.60 2.15 -15.01
N ALA A 60 -2.90 2.36 -14.84
CA ALA A 60 -3.67 3.20 -15.76
C ALA A 60 -4.64 4.12 -15.03
N VAL A 61 -4.95 5.23 -15.73
CA VAL A 61 -6.02 6.17 -15.39
C VAL A 61 -6.95 6.34 -16.61
N GLY A 62 -8.15 6.83 -16.40
CA GLY A 62 -9.01 7.26 -17.48
C GLY A 62 -8.63 8.65 -18.00
N ASP A 63 -9.25 9.05 -19.10
CA ASP A 63 -9.13 10.41 -19.67
C ASP A 63 -10.18 11.38 -19.08
N ASP A 64 -10.86 10.99 -18.01
CA ASP A 64 -11.75 11.83 -17.23
C ASP A 64 -10.96 12.85 -16.36
N ALA A 65 -11.67 13.73 -15.65
CA ALA A 65 -11.04 14.77 -14.83
C ALA A 65 -10.16 14.24 -13.69
N ASN A 66 -10.32 12.98 -13.27
CA ASN A 66 -9.55 12.36 -12.19
C ASN A 66 -8.18 11.86 -12.67
N GLY A 67 -8.06 11.44 -13.93
CA GLY A 67 -6.80 10.95 -14.50
C GLY A 67 -5.68 11.99 -14.44
N PRO A 68 -5.83 13.18 -15.07
CA PRO A 68 -4.83 14.24 -14.98
C PRO A 68 -4.48 14.63 -13.55
N ARG A 69 -5.47 14.72 -12.64
CA ARG A 69 -5.24 15.03 -11.22
C ARG A 69 -4.34 14.01 -10.54
N ALA A 70 -4.53 12.71 -10.84
CA ALA A 70 -3.66 11.66 -10.31
C ALA A 70 -2.21 11.83 -10.79
N LEU A 71 -2.02 12.11 -12.08
CA LEU A 71 -0.69 12.33 -12.66
C LEU A 71 -0.01 13.60 -12.10
N GLU A 72 -0.73 14.70 -11.97
CA GLU A 72 -0.25 15.94 -11.34
C GLU A 72 0.18 15.68 -9.89
N ARG A 73 -0.61 14.91 -9.14
CA ARG A 73 -0.29 14.57 -7.76
C ARG A 73 0.98 13.72 -7.68
N PHE A 74 1.12 12.70 -8.50
CA PHE A 74 2.34 11.91 -8.56
C PHE A 74 3.56 12.76 -8.87
N ALA A 75 3.46 13.66 -9.86
CA ALA A 75 4.54 14.57 -10.21
C ALA A 75 4.92 15.49 -9.03
N ALA A 76 3.94 16.05 -8.32
CA ALA A 76 4.17 16.89 -7.13
C ALA A 76 4.84 16.10 -5.97
N GLU A 77 4.64 14.80 -5.90
CA GLU A 77 5.24 13.91 -4.91
C GLU A 77 6.56 13.25 -5.39
N GLY A 78 7.02 13.59 -6.61
CA GLY A 78 8.26 13.03 -7.16
C GLY A 78 8.17 11.57 -7.60
N VAL A 79 6.97 11.03 -7.78
CA VAL A 79 6.76 9.68 -8.32
C VAL A 79 6.84 9.73 -9.85
N ILE A 80 7.68 8.90 -10.45
CA ILE A 80 7.82 8.79 -11.91
C ILE A 80 6.56 8.12 -12.47
N THR A 81 5.99 8.70 -13.54
CA THR A 81 4.74 8.25 -14.16
C THR A 81 4.87 7.93 -15.65
N THR A 82 6.10 7.76 -16.15
CA THR A 82 6.35 7.47 -17.57
C THR A 82 5.70 6.17 -18.06
N SER A 83 5.41 5.26 -17.14
CA SER A 83 4.78 3.96 -17.40
C SER A 83 3.27 3.95 -17.12
N VAL A 84 2.64 5.12 -16.86
CA VAL A 84 1.19 5.21 -16.65
C VAL A 84 0.48 5.37 -17.98
N GLN A 85 -0.55 4.55 -18.20
CA GLN A 85 -1.40 4.62 -19.38
C GLN A 85 -2.62 5.52 -19.11
N VAL A 86 -2.98 6.36 -20.09
CA VAL A 86 -4.24 7.11 -20.09
C VAL A 86 -5.19 6.42 -21.08
N LEU A 87 -6.25 5.81 -20.57
CA LEU A 87 -7.17 5.01 -21.37
C LEU A 87 -8.34 5.88 -21.87
N ALA A 88 -8.40 6.11 -23.17
CA ALA A 88 -9.40 6.96 -23.81
C ALA A 88 -10.83 6.42 -23.62
N GLY A 89 -11.79 7.29 -23.31
CA GLY A 89 -13.19 6.97 -23.09
C GLY A 89 -13.47 6.17 -21.81
N ARG A 90 -12.46 6.04 -20.92
CA ARG A 90 -12.59 5.30 -19.67
C ARG A 90 -12.62 6.25 -18.46
N ARG A 91 -13.15 5.77 -17.35
CA ARG A 91 -13.15 6.51 -16.08
C ARG A 91 -12.03 6.01 -15.18
N SER A 92 -11.36 6.95 -14.52
CA SER A 92 -10.45 6.65 -13.42
C SER A 92 -11.22 6.12 -12.21
N ALA A 93 -10.57 5.34 -11.37
CA ALA A 93 -11.17 4.89 -10.12
C ALA A 93 -11.40 6.05 -9.15
N PHE A 94 -12.46 5.96 -8.35
CA PHE A 94 -12.73 6.91 -7.29
C PHE A 94 -13.40 6.24 -6.08
N SER A 95 -13.33 6.91 -4.93
CA SER A 95 -13.99 6.42 -3.71
C SER A 95 -14.69 7.57 -2.98
N PHE A 96 -15.82 7.25 -2.34
CA PHE A 96 -16.39 8.03 -1.25
C PHE A 96 -15.97 7.40 0.07
N ILE A 97 -15.35 8.18 0.95
CA ILE A 97 -14.85 7.71 2.24
C ILE A 97 -15.47 8.54 3.33
N LEU A 98 -16.21 7.91 4.24
CA LEU A 98 -16.71 8.53 5.45
C LEU A 98 -15.84 8.10 6.63
N VAL A 99 -15.29 9.06 7.37
CA VAL A 99 -14.43 8.85 8.53
C VAL A 99 -15.17 9.33 9.77
N GLU A 100 -15.34 8.46 10.77
CA GLU A 100 -15.94 8.80 12.05
C GLU A 100 -14.95 9.58 12.93
N SER A 101 -15.32 10.80 13.31
CA SER A 101 -14.44 11.75 14.00
C SER A 101 -14.00 11.28 15.38
N HIS A 102 -14.80 10.48 16.06
CA HIS A 102 -14.52 10.03 17.43
C HIS A 102 -13.56 8.83 17.50
N CYS A 103 -13.41 8.05 16.42
CA CYS A 103 -12.60 6.83 16.46
C CYS A 103 -11.67 6.65 15.24
N GLY A 104 -11.79 7.52 14.21
CA GLY A 104 -11.00 7.43 12.98
C GLY A 104 -11.28 6.17 12.13
N LYS A 105 -12.34 5.42 12.43
CA LYS A 105 -12.80 4.31 11.59
C LYS A 105 -13.46 4.85 10.34
N ARG A 106 -13.47 4.04 9.29
CA ARG A 106 -13.96 4.48 7.98
C ARG A 106 -14.83 3.46 7.27
N THR A 107 -15.75 3.98 6.46
CA THR A 107 -16.51 3.21 5.46
C THR A 107 -16.13 3.73 4.08
N ILE A 108 -15.88 2.81 3.14
CA ILE A 108 -15.44 3.13 1.78
C ILE A 108 -16.44 2.58 0.79
N ILE A 109 -16.92 3.45 -0.12
CA ILE A 109 -17.70 3.09 -1.30
C ILE A 109 -16.80 3.33 -2.51
N HIS A 110 -16.48 2.26 -3.26
CA HIS A 110 -15.43 2.30 -4.28
C HIS A 110 -15.99 2.00 -5.68
N GLU A 111 -15.62 2.84 -6.65
CA GLU A 111 -15.82 2.62 -8.08
C GLU A 111 -14.46 2.38 -8.75
N PRO A 112 -14.18 1.14 -9.19
CA PRO A 112 -12.85 0.77 -9.68
C PRO A 112 -12.48 1.37 -11.05
N GLY A 113 -13.43 1.84 -11.86
CA GLY A 113 -13.13 2.44 -13.15
C GLY A 113 -12.29 1.52 -14.05
N VAL A 114 -11.16 2.03 -14.56
CA VAL A 114 -10.20 1.27 -15.38
C VAL A 114 -9.58 0.09 -14.64
N GLN A 115 -9.56 0.10 -13.30
CA GLN A 115 -8.98 -0.98 -12.48
C GLN A 115 -9.87 -2.24 -12.44
N ARG A 116 -11.02 -2.25 -13.13
CA ARG A 116 -11.80 -3.48 -13.37
C ARG A 116 -11.09 -4.45 -14.30
N ASP A 117 -10.20 -3.93 -15.13
CA ASP A 117 -9.49 -4.73 -16.11
C ASP A 117 -8.45 -5.60 -15.40
N ARG A 118 -8.27 -6.82 -15.89
CA ARG A 118 -7.28 -7.76 -15.33
C ARG A 118 -5.91 -7.56 -15.95
N THR A 119 -5.89 -6.98 -17.15
CA THR A 119 -4.70 -6.83 -17.98
C THR A 119 -4.45 -5.36 -18.25
N LEU A 120 -3.22 -4.93 -18.00
CA LEU A 120 -2.65 -3.68 -18.49
C LEU A 120 -1.72 -4.08 -19.64
N GLU A 121 -2.04 -3.61 -20.85
CA GLU A 121 -1.26 -3.97 -22.04
C GLU A 121 0.14 -3.36 -21.98
N ILE A 122 1.16 -4.18 -21.82
CA ILE A 122 2.57 -3.77 -21.84
C ILE A 122 3.26 -4.51 -22.98
N PRO A 123 3.77 -3.80 -24.01
CA PRO A 123 4.55 -4.43 -25.05
C PRO A 123 5.74 -5.21 -24.46
N GLN A 124 5.98 -6.43 -24.94
CA GLN A 124 7.02 -7.30 -24.38
C GLN A 124 8.42 -6.65 -24.44
N GLU A 125 8.70 -5.85 -25.47
CA GLU A 125 9.93 -5.11 -25.65
C GLU A 125 10.13 -3.99 -24.60
N ASP A 126 9.06 -3.53 -23.96
CA ASP A 126 9.12 -2.46 -22.95
C ASP A 126 9.31 -2.99 -21.52
N VAL A 127 8.97 -4.25 -21.27
CA VAL A 127 9.08 -4.83 -19.91
C VAL A 127 10.49 -4.76 -19.38
N GLY A 128 11.50 -5.04 -20.21
CA GLY A 128 12.91 -4.92 -19.82
C GLY A 128 13.31 -3.48 -19.47
N LYS A 129 12.76 -2.48 -20.16
CA LYS A 129 12.99 -1.05 -19.89
C LYS A 129 12.33 -0.64 -18.57
N ILE A 130 11.08 -1.05 -18.35
CA ILE A 130 10.31 -0.77 -17.12
C ILE A 130 11.03 -1.35 -15.90
N LEU A 131 11.52 -2.58 -15.98
CA LEU A 131 12.23 -3.27 -14.90
C LEU A 131 13.69 -2.83 -14.73
N SER A 132 14.23 -2.03 -15.65
CA SER A 132 15.63 -1.58 -15.57
C SER A 132 15.87 -0.69 -14.34
N GLY A 133 16.91 -1.04 -13.56
CA GLY A 133 17.30 -0.32 -12.34
C GLY A 133 16.33 -0.52 -11.16
N VAL A 134 15.27 -1.33 -11.33
CA VAL A 134 14.34 -1.67 -10.27
C VAL A 134 15.00 -2.64 -9.29
N GLY A 135 14.89 -2.33 -7.99
CA GLY A 135 15.32 -3.24 -6.94
C GLY A 135 14.16 -3.92 -6.23
N TYR A 136 13.02 -3.25 -6.22
CA TYR A 136 11.81 -3.69 -5.55
C TYR A 136 10.60 -3.49 -6.45
N LEU A 137 9.81 -4.54 -6.63
CA LEU A 137 8.50 -4.51 -7.29
C LEU A 137 7.43 -4.64 -6.20
N HIS A 138 6.55 -3.64 -6.10
CA HIS A 138 5.40 -3.64 -5.20
C HIS A 138 4.13 -3.90 -5.98
N LEU A 139 3.32 -4.86 -5.53
CA LEU A 139 2.08 -5.30 -6.16
C LEU A 139 0.93 -5.20 -5.16
N ASP A 140 -0.22 -4.67 -5.58
CA ASP A 140 -1.41 -4.52 -4.74
C ASP A 140 -2.61 -5.38 -5.17
N GLY A 141 -2.38 -6.29 -6.12
CA GLY A 141 -3.41 -7.22 -6.59
C GLY A 141 -4.36 -6.66 -7.65
N PHE A 142 -4.17 -5.42 -8.12
CA PHE A 142 -4.80 -4.95 -9.36
C PHE A 142 -4.01 -5.40 -10.59
N TRP A 143 -4.65 -5.38 -11.77
CA TRP A 143 -4.05 -5.81 -13.03
C TRP A 143 -3.45 -7.22 -12.93
N MET A 144 -4.22 -8.15 -12.40
CA MET A 144 -3.76 -9.45 -11.92
C MET A 144 -2.97 -10.24 -12.96
N ASP A 145 -3.38 -10.22 -14.22
CA ASP A 145 -2.70 -10.95 -15.27
C ASP A 145 -1.33 -10.34 -15.57
N THR A 146 -1.27 -9.01 -15.69
CA THR A 146 -0.02 -8.26 -15.85
C THR A 146 0.88 -8.38 -14.61
N ALA A 147 0.30 -8.36 -13.40
CA ALA A 147 1.03 -8.51 -12.16
C ALA A 147 1.77 -9.86 -12.09
N VAL A 148 1.11 -10.94 -12.49
CA VAL A 148 1.71 -12.28 -12.53
C VAL A 148 2.87 -12.34 -13.54
N ASP A 149 2.67 -11.80 -14.74
CA ASP A 149 3.69 -11.88 -15.79
C ASP A 149 4.89 -10.97 -15.46
N LEU A 150 4.63 -9.78 -14.95
CA LEU A 150 5.68 -8.87 -14.50
C LEU A 150 6.46 -9.44 -13.31
N ALA A 151 5.77 -10.08 -12.35
CA ALA A 151 6.41 -10.72 -11.20
C ALA A 151 7.33 -11.86 -11.61
N LYS A 152 6.94 -12.70 -12.58
CA LYS A 152 7.81 -13.77 -13.12
C LYS A 152 9.10 -13.20 -13.70
N GLN A 153 9.00 -12.12 -14.50
CA GLN A 153 10.18 -11.48 -15.11
C GLN A 153 11.04 -10.78 -14.07
N ALA A 154 10.43 -10.06 -13.13
CA ALA A 154 11.13 -9.44 -12.01
C ALA A 154 11.94 -10.47 -11.20
N LYS A 155 11.35 -11.64 -10.94
CA LYS A 155 12.03 -12.74 -10.24
C LYS A 155 13.26 -13.24 -10.99
N GLN A 156 13.16 -13.41 -12.32
CA GLN A 156 14.29 -13.81 -13.17
C GLN A 156 15.43 -12.79 -13.16
N MET A 157 15.10 -11.49 -12.99
CA MET A 157 16.07 -10.39 -12.90
C MET A 157 16.61 -10.17 -11.48
N GLY A 158 16.19 -10.97 -10.48
CA GLY A 158 16.62 -10.83 -9.09
C GLY A 158 16.01 -9.61 -8.36
N ILE A 159 14.91 -9.07 -8.88
CA ILE A 159 14.14 -7.99 -8.26
C ILE A 159 13.32 -8.58 -7.11
N GLN A 160 13.37 -7.96 -5.93
CA GLN A 160 12.58 -8.41 -4.79
C GLN A 160 11.12 -7.94 -4.93
N ILE A 161 10.19 -8.83 -4.58
CA ILE A 161 8.75 -8.59 -4.74
C ILE A 161 8.09 -8.45 -3.38
N THR A 162 7.39 -7.34 -3.18
CA THR A 162 6.51 -7.13 -2.02
C THR A 162 5.05 -7.16 -2.48
N LEU A 163 4.21 -7.84 -1.72
CA LEU A 163 2.80 -8.05 -2.07
C LEU A 163 1.90 -7.50 -0.96
N ASP A 164 1.07 -6.50 -1.35
CA ASP A 164 -0.11 -6.06 -0.62
C ASP A 164 -1.35 -6.69 -1.26
N ILE A 165 -2.22 -7.25 -0.46
CA ILE A 165 -3.46 -7.83 -0.97
C ILE A 165 -4.63 -7.19 -0.25
N GLY A 166 -5.43 -6.44 -1.00
CA GLY A 166 -6.64 -5.80 -0.48
C GLY A 166 -7.59 -6.80 0.17
N GLN A 167 -8.28 -6.36 1.20
CA GLN A 167 -9.15 -7.22 2.02
C GLN A 167 -10.19 -8.01 1.22
N ASN A 168 -10.65 -7.49 0.09
CA ASN A 168 -11.71 -8.08 -0.71
C ASN A 168 -11.20 -8.82 -1.96
N GLN A 169 -9.90 -8.95 -2.12
CA GLN A 169 -9.33 -9.63 -3.28
C GLN A 169 -9.63 -11.14 -3.22
N ARG A 170 -10.20 -11.67 -4.31
CA ARG A 170 -10.62 -13.08 -4.43
C ARG A 170 -10.14 -13.73 -5.72
N ASP A 171 -9.18 -13.12 -6.42
CA ASP A 171 -8.68 -13.67 -7.66
C ASP A 171 -7.90 -14.96 -7.42
N PRO A 172 -8.16 -16.05 -8.16
CA PRO A 172 -7.44 -17.32 -7.99
C PRO A 172 -5.93 -17.21 -8.30
N LYS A 173 -5.51 -16.22 -9.10
CA LYS A 173 -4.08 -16.00 -9.39
C LYS A 173 -3.30 -15.39 -8.22
N ILE A 174 -3.96 -15.02 -7.12
CA ILE A 174 -3.29 -14.57 -5.89
C ILE A 174 -2.29 -15.61 -5.39
N GLU A 175 -2.61 -16.90 -5.47
CA GLU A 175 -1.70 -17.97 -5.06
C GLU A 175 -0.40 -17.97 -5.87
N ILE A 176 -0.48 -17.62 -7.16
CA ILE A 176 0.70 -17.48 -8.02
C ILE A 176 1.56 -16.31 -7.53
N LEU A 177 0.94 -15.15 -7.22
CA LEU A 177 1.67 -13.99 -6.69
C LEU A 177 2.28 -14.27 -5.32
N LEU A 178 1.57 -14.98 -4.44
CA LEU A 178 2.10 -15.43 -3.15
C LEU A 178 3.35 -16.29 -3.32
N GLY A 179 3.36 -17.19 -4.30
CA GLY A 179 4.52 -18.04 -4.64
C GLY A 179 5.71 -17.28 -5.23
N LEU A 180 5.49 -16.10 -5.80
CA LEU A 180 6.53 -15.25 -6.39
C LEU A 180 7.05 -14.18 -5.42
N ALA A 181 6.26 -13.80 -4.42
CA ALA A 181 6.60 -12.72 -3.49
C ALA A 181 7.75 -13.09 -2.55
N ASP A 182 8.65 -12.14 -2.30
CA ASP A 182 9.67 -12.25 -1.26
C ASP A 182 9.12 -11.82 0.10
N TYR A 183 8.25 -10.81 0.13
CA TYR A 183 7.59 -10.31 1.34
C TYR A 183 6.09 -10.21 1.09
N VAL A 184 5.31 -10.91 1.90
CA VAL A 184 3.84 -10.85 1.90
C VAL A 184 3.41 -10.04 3.12
N ILE A 185 2.72 -8.91 2.89
CA ILE A 185 2.35 -7.98 3.96
C ILE A 185 0.81 -7.85 4.02
N PRO A 186 0.10 -8.86 4.51
CA PRO A 186 -1.35 -8.86 4.55
C PRO A 186 -1.87 -8.10 5.78
N SER A 187 -3.08 -7.54 5.64
CA SER A 187 -3.86 -7.20 6.83
C SER A 187 -4.39 -8.47 7.51
N LEU A 188 -4.57 -8.42 8.84
CA LEU A 188 -5.13 -9.55 9.58
C LEU A 188 -6.49 -10.04 9.04
N PRO A 189 -7.46 -9.16 8.64
CA PRO A 189 -8.71 -9.62 8.05
C PRO A 189 -8.54 -10.37 6.73
N PHE A 190 -7.58 -9.98 5.89
CA PHE A 190 -7.27 -10.74 4.68
C PHE A 190 -6.65 -12.09 5.04
N ALA A 191 -5.61 -12.10 5.88
CA ALA A 191 -4.89 -13.32 6.24
C ALA A 191 -5.84 -14.39 6.79
N ARG A 192 -6.72 -14.01 7.73
CA ARG A 192 -7.73 -14.92 8.31
C ARG A 192 -8.66 -15.49 7.27
N ARG A 193 -9.23 -14.66 6.40
CA ARG A 193 -10.17 -15.13 5.37
C ARG A 193 -9.49 -16.01 4.34
N PHE A 194 -8.30 -15.62 3.89
CA PHE A 194 -7.60 -16.35 2.84
C PHE A 194 -7.14 -17.74 3.32
N THR A 195 -6.63 -17.81 4.55
CA THR A 195 -6.10 -19.07 5.11
C THR A 195 -7.14 -19.87 5.89
N ASN A 196 -8.35 -19.32 6.06
CA ASN A 196 -9.38 -19.90 6.95
C ASN A 196 -8.86 -20.21 8.37
N SER A 197 -8.05 -19.28 8.92
CA SER A 197 -7.38 -19.44 10.22
C SER A 197 -7.72 -18.25 11.13
N ASP A 198 -8.07 -18.51 12.38
CA ASP A 198 -8.34 -17.45 13.37
C ASP A 198 -7.06 -16.95 14.06
N GLY A 199 -6.03 -17.79 14.14
CA GLY A 199 -4.76 -17.47 14.77
C GLY A 199 -3.83 -16.66 13.86
N VAL A 200 -3.18 -15.63 14.42
CA VAL A 200 -2.20 -14.79 13.69
C VAL A 200 -1.03 -15.66 13.19
N GLN A 201 -0.48 -16.50 14.04
CA GLN A 201 0.65 -17.35 13.70
C GLN A 201 0.27 -18.40 12.65
N GLN A 202 -0.87 -19.08 12.81
CA GLN A 202 -1.35 -20.11 11.87
C GLN A 202 -1.58 -19.50 10.48
N ALA A 203 -2.18 -18.30 10.41
CA ALA A 203 -2.37 -17.60 9.16
C ALA A 203 -1.03 -17.19 8.50
N ALA A 204 -0.03 -16.77 9.31
CA ALA A 204 1.30 -16.45 8.81
C ALA A 204 2.02 -17.70 8.28
N GLU A 205 1.93 -18.82 8.97
CA GLU A 205 2.53 -20.10 8.56
C GLU A 205 1.94 -20.58 7.23
N ALA A 206 0.61 -20.52 7.08
CA ALA A 206 -0.06 -20.89 5.84
C ALA A 206 0.37 -19.99 4.66
N LEU A 207 0.47 -18.67 4.86
CA LEU A 207 0.96 -17.75 3.84
C LEU A 207 2.45 -17.94 3.53
N LEU A 208 3.27 -18.19 4.54
CA LEU A 208 4.70 -18.47 4.37
C LEU A 208 4.95 -19.74 3.57
N GLY A 209 4.03 -20.71 3.66
CA GLY A 209 4.06 -21.96 2.90
C GLY A 209 4.09 -21.77 1.38
N TYR A 210 3.65 -20.63 0.85
CA TYR A 210 3.78 -20.29 -0.56
C TYR A 210 5.21 -19.94 -0.98
N GLY A 211 6.15 -19.71 -0.05
CA GLY A 211 7.58 -19.60 -0.35
C GLY A 211 8.24 -18.25 -0.06
N ALA A 212 7.50 -17.28 0.48
CA ALA A 212 8.04 -15.98 0.84
C ALA A 212 9.23 -16.06 1.83
N ARG A 213 10.07 -15.03 1.87
CA ARG A 213 11.13 -14.88 2.89
C ARG A 213 10.56 -14.51 4.25
N ALA A 214 9.52 -13.70 4.23
CA ALA A 214 8.79 -13.33 5.44
C ALA A 214 7.34 -12.96 5.13
N VAL A 215 6.47 -13.22 6.10
CA VAL A 215 5.10 -12.72 6.18
C VAL A 215 5.04 -11.70 7.30
N ILE A 216 4.55 -10.48 6.99
CA ILE A 216 4.41 -9.37 7.94
C ILE A 216 2.94 -9.04 8.07
N GLN A 217 2.24 -9.58 9.06
CA GLN A 217 0.82 -9.28 9.27
C GLN A 217 0.64 -7.96 10.02
N THR A 218 -0.04 -7.00 9.40
CA THR A 218 -0.45 -5.78 10.08
C THR A 218 -1.70 -6.03 10.93
N LEU A 219 -1.63 -5.66 12.22
CA LEU A 219 -2.63 -5.95 13.25
C LEU A 219 -3.36 -4.70 13.75
N GLY A 220 -3.28 -3.57 13.00
CA GLY A 220 -3.84 -2.29 13.40
C GLY A 220 -3.19 -1.74 14.68
N GLU A 221 -3.99 -1.41 15.69
CA GLU A 221 -3.52 -0.88 16.98
C GLU A 221 -2.60 -1.83 17.77
N ARG A 222 -2.58 -3.11 17.41
CA ARG A 222 -1.67 -4.10 18.01
C ARG A 222 -0.29 -4.16 17.33
N GLY A 223 -0.08 -3.40 16.25
CA GLY A 223 1.18 -3.34 15.51
C GLY A 223 1.30 -4.37 14.42
N ALA A 224 2.40 -5.12 14.36
CA ALA A 224 2.68 -6.11 13.33
C ALA A 224 3.27 -7.38 13.93
N PHE A 225 2.92 -8.52 13.32
CA PHE A 225 3.53 -9.83 13.60
C PHE A 225 4.32 -10.28 12.37
N VAL A 226 5.53 -10.73 12.58
CA VAL A 226 6.46 -11.19 11.54
C VAL A 226 6.78 -12.66 11.74
N LEU A 227 6.71 -13.42 10.64
CA LEU A 227 7.21 -14.79 10.58
C LEU A 227 8.17 -14.90 9.40
N GLU A 228 9.41 -15.27 9.67
CA GLU A 228 10.47 -15.46 8.68
C GLU A 228 10.56 -16.91 8.20
N LYS A 229 11.03 -17.09 6.99
CA LYS A 229 11.44 -18.41 6.50
C LYS A 229 12.51 -18.98 7.42
N GLY A 230 12.26 -20.18 7.97
CA GLY A 230 13.09 -20.79 9.01
C GLY A 230 12.46 -20.76 10.41
N GLY A 231 11.28 -20.14 10.54
CA GLY A 231 10.44 -20.23 11.75
C GLY A 231 10.72 -19.15 12.81
N HIS A 232 11.71 -18.26 12.60
CA HIS A 232 11.90 -17.13 13.51
C HIS A 232 10.71 -16.17 13.42
N SER A 233 10.15 -15.79 14.56
CA SER A 233 9.03 -14.87 14.63
C SER A 233 9.25 -13.77 15.67
N PHE A 234 8.63 -12.63 15.43
CA PHE A 234 8.62 -11.51 16.39
C PHE A 234 7.42 -10.60 16.16
N SER A 235 7.10 -9.81 17.16
CA SER A 235 6.11 -8.73 17.06
C SER A 235 6.75 -7.36 17.23
N VAL A 236 6.17 -6.39 16.57
CA VAL A 236 6.47 -4.97 16.72
C VAL A 236 5.18 -4.30 17.17
N PRO A 237 5.11 -3.75 18.39
CA PRO A 237 3.91 -3.06 18.87
C PRO A 237 3.66 -1.78 18.04
N ALA A 238 2.39 -1.38 17.93
CA ALA A 238 2.07 -0.09 17.33
C ALA A 238 2.58 1.06 18.20
N PHE A 239 2.98 2.14 17.55
CA PHE A 239 3.28 3.38 18.27
C PHE A 239 1.98 4.08 18.65
N PRO A 240 1.76 4.38 19.96
CA PRO A 240 0.56 5.08 20.39
C PRO A 240 0.56 6.53 19.87
N VAL A 241 -0.54 6.92 19.22
CA VAL A 241 -0.79 8.25 18.69
C VAL A 241 -2.25 8.64 18.88
N GLN A 242 -2.55 9.94 18.85
CA GLN A 242 -3.92 10.40 18.73
C GLN A 242 -4.39 10.19 17.28
N VAL A 243 -5.24 9.20 17.09
CA VAL A 243 -5.75 8.84 15.77
C VAL A 243 -6.81 9.84 15.32
N VAL A 244 -6.65 10.36 14.10
CA VAL A 244 -7.63 11.19 13.39
C VAL A 244 -8.27 10.39 12.25
N ASP A 245 -7.45 9.65 11.47
CA ASP A 245 -7.93 8.87 10.32
C ASP A 245 -6.97 7.72 10.02
N THR A 246 -7.51 6.51 9.91
CA THR A 246 -6.74 5.29 9.57
C THR A 246 -6.70 4.98 8.08
N THR A 247 -7.30 5.82 7.21
CA THR A 247 -7.23 5.65 5.75
C THR A 247 -5.78 5.70 5.28
N GLY A 248 -5.34 4.72 4.49
CA GLY A 248 -3.97 4.64 4.00
C GLY A 248 -2.91 4.25 5.04
N ALA A 249 -3.29 3.83 6.26
CA ALA A 249 -2.32 3.39 7.26
C ALA A 249 -1.53 2.15 6.81
N GLY A 250 -2.21 1.17 6.20
CA GLY A 250 -1.57 0.00 5.61
C GLY A 250 -0.62 0.39 4.48
N ASP A 251 -1.13 1.18 3.53
CA ASP A 251 -0.35 1.61 2.37
C ASP A 251 0.89 2.40 2.77
N SER A 252 0.77 3.27 3.79
CA SER A 252 1.92 4.00 4.34
C SER A 252 2.92 3.09 5.05
N PHE A 253 2.45 2.01 5.69
CA PHE A 253 3.32 0.96 6.21
C PHE A 253 4.11 0.29 5.08
N HIS A 254 3.45 -0.09 3.97
CA HIS A 254 4.11 -0.65 2.79
C HIS A 254 5.17 0.31 2.23
N GLY A 255 4.84 1.59 2.09
CA GLY A 255 5.79 2.60 1.61
C GLY A 255 7.00 2.77 2.53
N GLY A 256 6.77 2.81 3.85
CA GLY A 256 7.83 2.86 4.87
C GLY A 256 8.71 1.61 4.85
N PHE A 257 8.12 0.42 4.69
CA PHE A 257 8.84 -0.84 4.59
C PHE A 257 9.72 -0.90 3.34
N LEU A 258 9.18 -0.53 2.17
CA LEU A 258 9.91 -0.46 0.91
C LEU A 258 11.08 0.52 0.97
N PHE A 259 10.86 1.71 1.56
CA PHE A 259 11.93 2.67 1.79
C PHE A 259 13.04 2.07 2.66
N ALA A 260 12.69 1.47 3.79
CA ALA A 260 13.66 0.86 4.71
C ALA A 260 14.46 -0.27 4.04
N LEU A 261 13.81 -1.15 3.28
CA LEU A 261 14.48 -2.17 2.47
C LEU A 261 15.45 -1.54 1.46
N SER A 262 15.05 -0.45 0.79
CA SER A 262 15.91 0.25 -0.17
C SER A 262 17.15 0.89 0.46
N ARG A 263 17.12 1.08 1.78
CA ARG A 263 18.22 1.56 2.63
C ARG A 263 19.00 0.42 3.30
N ASN A 264 18.67 -0.84 2.99
CA ASN A 264 19.25 -2.05 3.56
C ASN A 264 19.08 -2.17 5.08
N TYR A 265 17.95 -1.69 5.62
CA TYR A 265 17.60 -1.94 7.03
C TYR A 265 17.39 -3.43 7.25
N ALA A 266 17.76 -3.94 8.41
CA ALA A 266 17.39 -5.30 8.82
C ALA A 266 15.85 -5.43 8.90
N LEU A 267 15.33 -6.65 8.73
CA LEU A 267 13.87 -6.86 8.64
C LEU A 267 13.12 -6.26 9.84
N ARG A 268 13.61 -6.45 11.07
CA ARG A 268 13.02 -5.88 12.28
C ARG A 268 13.01 -4.34 12.24
N GLU A 269 14.12 -3.75 11.84
CA GLU A 269 14.25 -2.29 11.71
C GLU A 269 13.29 -1.75 10.65
N ALA A 270 13.16 -2.43 9.51
CA ALA A 270 12.25 -2.06 8.45
C ALA A 270 10.78 -2.09 8.91
N VAL A 271 10.38 -3.09 9.70
CA VAL A 271 9.03 -3.20 10.28
C VAL A 271 8.79 -2.11 11.33
N VAL A 272 9.78 -1.81 12.20
CA VAL A 272 9.69 -0.72 13.18
C VAL A 272 9.53 0.63 12.48
N PHE A 273 10.36 0.89 11.46
CA PHE A 273 10.30 2.12 10.66
C PHE A 273 8.94 2.27 9.96
N ALA A 274 8.46 1.21 9.31
CA ALA A 274 7.15 1.17 8.65
C ALA A 274 6.00 1.44 9.64
N SER A 275 6.08 0.86 10.83
CA SER A 275 5.10 1.10 11.91
C SER A 275 5.08 2.57 12.35
N ALA A 276 6.24 3.22 12.42
CA ALA A 276 6.33 4.66 12.74
C ALA A 276 5.74 5.53 11.63
N VAL A 277 6.00 5.21 10.35
CA VAL A 277 5.40 5.90 9.19
C VAL A 277 3.88 5.81 9.26
N ALA A 278 3.33 4.61 9.49
CA ALA A 278 1.88 4.39 9.60
C ALA A 278 1.27 5.15 10.80
N ALA A 279 1.94 5.16 11.95
CA ALA A 279 1.47 5.87 13.14
C ALA A 279 1.41 7.38 12.90
N VAL A 280 2.47 7.98 12.34
CA VAL A 280 2.50 9.42 12.02
C VAL A 280 1.41 9.77 11.01
N LYS A 281 1.19 8.94 9.98
CA LYS A 281 0.13 9.14 9.00
C LYS A 281 -1.24 9.22 9.68
N CYS A 282 -1.55 8.35 10.63
CA CYS A 282 -2.85 8.30 11.29
C CYS A 282 -3.23 9.55 12.10
N THR A 283 -2.30 10.47 12.33
CA THR A 283 -2.55 11.74 13.07
C THR A 283 -3.21 12.82 12.21
N ARG A 284 -3.52 12.58 10.95
CA ARG A 284 -4.16 13.54 10.03
C ARG A 284 -5.24 12.88 9.19
N LEU A 285 -6.26 13.65 8.81
CA LEU A 285 -7.31 13.25 7.89
C LEU A 285 -6.74 13.11 6.47
N GLY A 286 -7.15 12.07 5.74
CA GLY A 286 -6.77 11.78 4.36
C GLY A 286 -5.71 10.69 4.23
N GLY A 287 -5.74 9.97 3.10
CA GLY A 287 -4.83 8.85 2.82
C GLY A 287 -3.37 9.27 2.66
N GLN A 288 -3.14 10.39 1.99
CA GLN A 288 -1.80 10.88 1.64
C GLN A 288 -1.38 12.16 2.36
N SER A 289 -2.31 13.01 2.82
CA SER A 289 -1.94 14.29 3.47
C SER A 289 -1.18 14.10 4.78
N GLY A 290 -1.40 12.99 5.49
CA GLY A 290 -0.70 12.63 6.72
C GLY A 290 0.67 11.98 6.54
N LEU A 291 1.07 11.62 5.30
CA LEU A 291 2.33 10.92 5.04
C LEU A 291 3.54 11.77 5.46
N PRO A 292 4.45 11.23 6.29
CA PRO A 292 5.58 11.99 6.82
C PRO A 292 6.77 12.07 5.85
N SER A 293 7.62 13.08 6.04
CA SER A 293 8.99 13.08 5.54
C SER A 293 9.91 12.19 6.40
N PHE A 294 11.08 11.84 5.86
CA PHE A 294 12.09 11.07 6.60
C PHE A 294 12.48 11.74 7.92
N GLN A 295 12.71 13.06 7.91
CA GLN A 295 13.07 13.80 9.12
C GLN A 295 11.96 13.72 10.18
N ARG A 296 10.68 13.77 9.76
CA ARG A 296 9.55 13.65 10.69
C ARG A 296 9.49 12.29 11.34
N VAL A 297 9.75 11.21 10.58
CA VAL A 297 9.79 9.83 11.12
C VAL A 297 10.96 9.67 12.09
N ARG A 298 12.14 10.18 11.75
CA ARG A 298 13.31 10.12 12.63
C ARG A 298 13.07 10.86 13.96
N ALA A 299 12.53 12.08 13.91
CA ALA A 299 12.16 12.82 15.10
C ALA A 299 11.14 12.04 15.95
N PHE A 300 10.11 11.48 15.32
CA PHE A 300 9.08 10.69 15.98
C PHE A 300 9.64 9.45 16.70
N LEU A 301 10.61 8.76 16.10
CA LEU A 301 11.29 7.60 16.68
C LEU A 301 12.23 8.01 17.81
N ALA A 302 13.03 9.08 17.62
CA ALA A 302 13.93 9.60 18.66
C ALA A 302 13.20 10.03 19.93
N ASP A 303 12.06 10.73 19.79
CA ASP A 303 11.19 11.11 20.91
C ASP A 303 10.68 9.90 21.73
N ARG A 304 10.76 8.69 21.18
CA ARG A 304 10.34 7.42 21.79
C ARG A 304 11.50 6.49 22.15
N GLY A 305 12.72 7.02 22.12
CA GLY A 305 13.92 6.27 22.47
C GLY A 305 14.26 5.14 21.47
N THR A 306 13.76 5.24 20.23
CA THR A 306 14.05 4.26 19.17
C THR A 306 15.06 4.87 18.21
N ASP A 307 16.26 4.30 18.19
CA ASP A 307 17.32 4.70 17.24
C ASP A 307 17.38 3.67 16.11
N LEU A 308 17.31 4.15 14.86
CA LEU A 308 17.43 3.36 13.65
C LEU A 308 18.50 3.99 12.74
N PRO A 309 19.16 3.19 11.89
CA PRO A 309 20.22 3.64 11.00
C PRO A 309 19.88 4.84 10.11
#